data_02e35a4a15ed741a4a64443538e16857
#
_entry.id   02e35a4a15ed741a4a64443538e16857
#
_cell.length_a   1.000
_cell.length_b   1.000
_cell.length_c   1.000
_cell.angle_alpha   90.00
_cell.angle_beta   90.00
_cell.angle_gamma   90.00
#
_symmetry.space_group_name_H-M   'P 1'
#
loop_
_entity.id
_entity.type
_entity.pdbx_description
1 polymer ?
#
loop_
_entity_poly.entity_id
_entity_poly.type
_entity_poly.pdbx_seq_one_letter_code
_entity_poly.pdbx_strand_id
1 'polypeptide(L)'
;MKPKYWNKGIIYLSNKDKVLKKIIYQFPKQSLILNKNSFHALINSIIGQQISVSAANSMKKKLFTLKKNITPRTIKNIKKIDLKKCGLSKQKILYINNIADFFVENKKFIYEIDKSEDQYIREKLIEIKGIGNWTVDMFLIFTHGSSNIFPTGDLGFIKAISKHYKKDLPLDDNFLSTLLKRWSPYSSIATWYLWRSLDPIPVSY
;
A
#
# COMPACT_ATOMS: atom_id res chain seq x y z
N MET A 1 12.14 1.49 6.91
CA MET A 1 13.44 1.73 6.20
C MET A 1 13.15 2.41 4.87
N LYS A 2 13.91 3.44 4.46
CA LYS A 2 13.77 4.09 3.15
C LYS A 2 14.24 3.14 2.03
N PRO A 3 13.52 3.02 0.88
CA PRO A 3 13.97 2.21 -0.25
C PRO A 3 15.33 2.65 -0.79
N LYS A 4 16.19 1.69 -1.15
CA LYS A 4 17.56 1.98 -1.65
C LYS A 4 17.56 2.83 -2.94
N TYR A 5 16.56 2.63 -3.79
CA TYR A 5 16.43 3.34 -5.08
C TYR A 5 15.90 4.78 -4.95
N TRP A 6 15.44 5.20 -3.75
CA TRP A 6 14.67 6.44 -3.56
C TRP A 6 15.40 7.68 -4.08
N ASN A 7 16.64 7.89 -3.66
CA ASN A 7 17.39 9.09 -4.07
C ASN A 7 17.65 9.14 -5.57
N LYS A 8 18.03 7.99 -6.18
CA LYS A 8 18.22 7.86 -7.63
C LYS A 8 16.92 8.17 -8.37
N GLY A 9 15.80 7.65 -7.89
CA GLY A 9 14.49 7.86 -8.49
C GLY A 9 14.00 9.32 -8.39
N ILE A 10 14.26 10.02 -7.28
CA ILE A 10 13.96 11.45 -7.16
C ILE A 10 14.70 12.26 -8.24
N ILE A 11 15.98 12.02 -8.42
CA ILE A 11 16.80 12.72 -9.45
C ILE A 11 16.24 12.42 -10.84
N TYR A 12 15.97 11.14 -11.14
CA TYR A 12 15.42 10.71 -12.41
C TYR A 12 14.08 11.41 -12.71
N LEU A 13 13.11 11.33 -11.79
CA LEU A 13 11.78 11.92 -11.97
C LEU A 13 11.82 13.44 -12.09
N SER A 14 12.67 14.12 -11.31
CA SER A 14 12.84 15.56 -11.38
C SER A 14 13.39 16.03 -12.72
N ASN A 15 14.19 15.21 -13.39
CA ASN A 15 14.72 15.52 -14.73
C ASN A 15 13.70 15.18 -15.83
N LYS A 16 12.87 14.16 -15.65
CA LYS A 16 11.92 13.68 -16.66
C LYS A 16 10.56 14.37 -16.63
N ASP A 17 10.18 14.95 -15.48
CA ASP A 17 8.83 15.49 -15.30
C ASP A 17 8.85 16.79 -14.47
N LYS A 18 8.54 17.91 -15.15
CA LYS A 18 8.52 19.25 -14.53
C LYS A 18 7.45 19.38 -13.44
N VAL A 19 6.34 18.64 -13.55
CA VAL A 19 5.25 18.65 -12.56
C VAL A 19 5.71 17.92 -11.30
N LEU A 20 6.22 16.70 -11.45
CA LEU A 20 6.78 15.95 -10.33
C LEU A 20 7.96 16.67 -9.67
N LYS A 21 8.82 17.32 -10.45
CA LYS A 21 9.91 18.15 -9.91
C LYS A 21 9.37 19.17 -8.91
N LYS A 22 8.32 19.92 -9.26
CA LYS A 22 7.70 20.91 -8.36
C LYS A 22 7.15 20.27 -7.10
N ILE A 23 6.46 19.13 -7.22
CA ILE A 23 5.90 18.42 -6.06
C ILE A 23 7.02 17.90 -5.15
N ILE A 24 8.05 17.28 -5.70
CA ILE A 24 9.20 16.75 -4.94
C ILE A 24 9.86 17.86 -4.10
N TYR A 25 10.05 19.05 -4.69
CA TYR A 25 10.65 20.19 -3.97
C TYR A 25 9.79 20.75 -2.84
N GLN A 26 8.46 20.50 -2.85
CA GLN A 26 7.58 20.91 -1.75
C GLN A 26 7.76 20.01 -0.50
N PHE A 27 8.29 18.81 -0.66
CA PHE A 27 8.45 17.83 0.42
C PHE A 27 9.90 17.35 0.56
N PRO A 28 10.86 18.27 0.78
CA PRO A 28 12.26 17.91 0.92
C PRO A 28 12.45 17.02 2.16
N LYS A 29 13.40 16.09 2.09
CA LYS A 29 13.75 15.16 3.18
C LYS A 29 12.65 14.15 3.56
N GLN A 30 11.49 14.14 2.89
CA GLN A 30 10.46 13.14 3.09
C GLN A 30 10.66 11.94 2.17
N SER A 31 10.27 10.77 2.62
CA SER A 31 10.37 9.54 1.84
C SER A 31 9.37 8.51 2.32
N LEU A 32 9.08 7.56 1.45
CA LEU A 32 8.43 6.31 1.82
C LEU A 32 9.24 5.60 2.91
N ILE A 33 8.54 5.08 3.91
CA ILE A 33 9.10 4.20 4.94
C ILE A 33 8.45 2.82 4.78
N LEU A 34 9.27 1.81 4.48
CA LEU A 34 8.79 0.45 4.30
C LEU A 34 8.42 -0.21 5.63
N ASN A 35 7.23 -0.82 5.66
CA ASN A 35 6.81 -1.72 6.74
C ASN A 35 7.23 -3.15 6.36
N LYS A 36 8.20 -3.70 7.05
CA LYS A 36 8.76 -5.04 6.75
C LYS A 36 7.94 -6.19 7.34
N ASN A 37 6.87 -5.92 8.05
CA ASN A 37 5.97 -6.96 8.53
C ASN A 37 4.83 -7.18 7.55
N SER A 38 5.00 -8.13 6.61
CA SER A 38 4.04 -8.44 5.55
C SER A 38 2.65 -8.81 6.10
N PHE A 39 2.58 -9.55 7.20
CA PHE A 39 1.32 -9.94 7.83
C PHE A 39 0.57 -8.72 8.39
N HIS A 40 1.27 -7.87 9.13
CA HIS A 40 0.66 -6.65 9.69
C HIS A 40 0.25 -5.67 8.60
N ALA A 41 1.02 -5.54 7.52
CA ALA A 41 0.69 -4.67 6.40
C ALA A 41 -0.64 -5.07 5.74
N LEU A 42 -0.84 -6.36 5.46
CA LEU A 42 -2.09 -6.86 4.88
C LEU A 42 -3.28 -6.70 5.84
N ILE A 43 -3.10 -7.00 7.13
CA ILE A 43 -4.15 -6.75 8.13
C ILE A 43 -4.52 -5.26 8.19
N ASN A 44 -3.53 -4.39 8.22
CA ASN A 44 -3.73 -2.94 8.23
C ASN A 44 -4.49 -2.45 7.01
N SER A 45 -4.19 -3.00 5.83
CA SER A 45 -4.91 -2.70 4.60
C SER A 45 -6.39 -3.10 4.69
N ILE A 46 -6.69 -4.31 5.19
CA ILE A 46 -8.09 -4.75 5.41
C ILE A 46 -8.81 -3.84 6.41
N ILE A 47 -8.15 -3.49 7.51
CA ILE A 47 -8.75 -2.60 8.52
C ILE A 47 -9.09 -1.24 7.90
N GLY A 48 -8.21 -0.70 7.07
CA GLY A 48 -8.37 0.62 6.43
C GLY A 48 -9.42 0.69 5.31
N GLN A 49 -9.88 -0.44 4.76
CA GLN A 49 -10.86 -0.44 3.67
C GLN A 49 -12.16 0.30 4.06
N GLN A 50 -12.58 1.26 3.21
CA GLN A 50 -13.87 1.98 3.29
C GLN A 50 -14.15 2.71 4.62
N ILE A 51 -13.12 3.13 5.34
CA ILE A 51 -13.26 3.91 6.57
C ILE A 51 -12.22 5.04 6.63
N SER A 52 -12.43 6.01 7.50
CA SER A 52 -11.47 7.09 7.72
C SER A 52 -10.17 6.59 8.36
N VAL A 53 -9.08 7.32 8.14
CA VAL A 53 -7.77 7.04 8.75
C VAL A 53 -7.85 7.00 10.27
N SER A 54 -8.60 7.93 10.88
CA SER A 54 -8.82 7.97 12.34
C SER A 54 -9.49 6.71 12.86
N ALA A 55 -10.58 6.26 12.21
CA ALA A 55 -11.28 5.03 12.58
C ALA A 55 -10.38 3.79 12.42
N ALA A 56 -9.62 3.72 11.30
CA ALA A 56 -8.67 2.64 11.06
C ALA A 56 -7.60 2.58 12.16
N ASN A 57 -7.02 3.71 12.55
CA ASN A 57 -6.00 3.77 13.60
C ASN A 57 -6.55 3.35 14.97
N SER A 58 -7.79 3.73 15.30
CA SER A 58 -8.46 3.27 16.52
C SER A 58 -8.63 1.75 16.54
N MET A 59 -9.12 1.17 15.43
CA MET A 59 -9.28 -0.29 15.30
C MET A 59 -7.94 -1.03 15.37
N LYS A 60 -6.91 -0.53 14.66
CA LYS A 60 -5.55 -1.07 14.71
C LYS A 60 -5.04 -1.10 16.16
N LYS A 61 -5.11 0.04 16.85
CA LYS A 61 -4.67 0.13 18.26
C LYS A 61 -5.36 -0.91 19.12
N LYS A 62 -6.69 -1.04 19.05
CA LYS A 62 -7.45 -2.04 19.80
C LYS A 62 -7.01 -3.47 19.47
N LEU A 63 -6.87 -3.81 18.18
CA LEU A 63 -6.45 -5.15 17.77
C LEU A 63 -5.06 -5.49 18.29
N PHE A 64 -4.08 -4.59 18.15
CA PHE A 64 -2.71 -4.83 18.56
C PHE A 64 -2.49 -4.79 20.10
N THR A 65 -3.47 -4.30 20.86
CA THR A 65 -3.46 -4.41 22.34
C THR A 65 -4.08 -5.69 22.89
N LEU A 66 -4.90 -6.42 22.08
CA LEU A 66 -5.50 -7.70 22.53
C LEU A 66 -4.45 -8.77 22.86
N LYS A 67 -3.33 -8.76 22.16
CA LYS A 67 -2.21 -9.70 22.34
C LYS A 67 -0.90 -8.97 22.13
N LYS A 68 0.09 -9.30 22.97
CA LYS A 68 1.45 -8.72 22.90
C LYS A 68 2.08 -8.86 21.49
N ASN A 69 1.79 -9.99 20.82
CA ASN A 69 2.24 -10.25 19.44
C ASN A 69 1.07 -10.72 18.59
N ILE A 70 0.72 -9.97 17.57
CA ILE A 70 -0.24 -10.37 16.56
C ILE A 70 0.49 -11.12 15.45
N THR A 71 0.27 -12.42 15.39
CA THR A 71 0.83 -13.34 14.38
C THR A 71 -0.31 -14.09 13.70
N PRO A 72 -0.07 -14.78 12.55
CA PRO A 72 -1.09 -15.62 11.94
C PRO A 72 -1.75 -16.59 12.93
N ARG A 73 -0.95 -17.28 13.76
CA ARG A 73 -1.45 -18.22 14.76
C ARG A 73 -2.26 -17.54 15.87
N THR A 74 -1.82 -16.36 16.35
CA THR A 74 -2.54 -15.66 17.42
C THR A 74 -3.87 -15.12 16.94
N ILE A 75 -3.99 -14.65 15.71
CA ILE A 75 -5.26 -14.19 15.10
C ILE A 75 -6.29 -15.34 15.12
N LYS A 76 -5.91 -16.54 14.72
CA LYS A 76 -6.80 -17.71 14.70
C LYS A 76 -7.32 -18.10 16.09
N ASN A 77 -6.56 -17.79 17.15
CA ASN A 77 -6.92 -18.09 18.53
C ASN A 77 -7.70 -16.97 19.24
N ILE A 78 -7.88 -15.81 18.61
CA ILE A 78 -8.71 -14.72 19.17
C ILE A 78 -10.19 -15.02 18.92
N LYS A 79 -10.99 -14.96 19.99
CA LYS A 79 -12.44 -15.15 19.88
C LYS A 79 -13.06 -14.08 18.96
N LYS A 80 -13.99 -14.47 18.10
CA LYS A 80 -14.67 -13.54 17.18
C LYS A 80 -15.31 -12.35 17.90
N ILE A 81 -15.79 -12.56 19.15
CA ILE A 81 -16.38 -11.49 19.95
C ILE A 81 -15.35 -10.40 20.31
N ASP A 82 -14.11 -10.77 20.58
CA ASP A 82 -13.04 -9.81 20.92
C ASP A 82 -12.57 -9.04 19.69
N LEU A 83 -12.49 -9.70 18.52
CA LEU A 83 -12.25 -9.02 17.25
C LEU A 83 -13.38 -8.00 16.93
N LYS A 84 -14.64 -8.34 17.21
CA LYS A 84 -15.77 -7.40 17.07
C LYS A 84 -15.65 -6.20 18.01
N LYS A 85 -15.21 -6.39 19.28
CA LYS A 85 -14.97 -5.29 20.23
C LYS A 85 -13.89 -4.31 19.75
N CYS A 86 -12.98 -4.74 18.84
CA CYS A 86 -12.04 -3.84 18.18
C CYS A 86 -12.71 -2.95 17.11
N GLY A 87 -13.98 -3.15 16.79
CA GLY A 87 -14.72 -2.44 15.74
C GLY A 87 -14.67 -3.15 14.39
N LEU A 88 -14.15 -4.36 14.30
CA LEU A 88 -14.07 -5.10 13.03
C LEU A 88 -15.44 -5.65 12.63
N SER A 89 -15.85 -5.39 11.38
CA SER A 89 -17.05 -6.00 10.79
C SER A 89 -16.88 -7.52 10.62
N LYS A 90 -18.00 -8.24 10.46
CA LYS A 90 -17.96 -9.69 10.16
C LYS A 90 -17.08 -9.99 8.95
N GLN A 91 -17.14 -9.16 7.92
CA GLN A 91 -16.38 -9.32 6.69
C GLN A 91 -14.88 -9.08 6.90
N LYS A 92 -14.48 -8.02 7.63
CA LYS A 92 -13.07 -7.76 7.96
C LYS A 92 -12.48 -8.88 8.81
N ILE A 93 -13.25 -9.41 9.78
CA ILE A 93 -12.82 -10.58 10.56
C ILE A 93 -12.57 -11.79 9.67
N LEU A 94 -13.47 -12.06 8.72
CA LEU A 94 -13.28 -13.15 7.75
C LEU A 94 -12.00 -12.95 6.93
N TYR A 95 -11.78 -11.76 6.38
CA TYR A 95 -10.61 -11.47 5.55
C TYR A 95 -9.29 -11.55 6.32
N ILE A 96 -9.27 -11.06 7.57
CA ILE A 96 -8.09 -11.18 8.45
C ILE A 96 -7.78 -12.65 8.75
N ASN A 97 -8.80 -13.50 8.95
CA ASN A 97 -8.58 -14.94 9.12
C ASN A 97 -8.07 -15.60 7.84
N ASN A 98 -8.60 -15.24 6.65
CA ASN A 98 -8.10 -15.76 5.39
C ASN A 98 -6.61 -15.41 5.17
N ILE A 99 -6.20 -14.20 5.54
CA ILE A 99 -4.78 -13.81 5.52
C ILE A 99 -3.98 -14.69 6.49
N ALA A 100 -4.50 -14.91 7.69
CA ALA A 100 -3.82 -15.75 8.69
C ALA A 100 -3.66 -17.20 8.20
N ASP A 101 -4.70 -17.77 7.58
CA ASP A 101 -4.66 -19.12 6.99
C ASP A 101 -3.61 -19.19 5.88
N PHE A 102 -3.64 -18.25 4.95
CA PHE A 102 -2.66 -18.17 3.86
C PHE A 102 -1.21 -18.14 4.37
N PHE A 103 -0.93 -17.33 5.40
CA PHE A 103 0.42 -17.25 5.97
C PHE A 103 0.87 -18.53 6.68
N VAL A 104 -0.07 -19.29 7.27
CA VAL A 104 0.24 -20.57 7.90
C VAL A 104 0.52 -21.65 6.85
N GLU A 105 -0.25 -21.66 5.75
CA GLU A 105 -0.18 -22.68 4.72
C GLU A 105 0.96 -22.43 3.71
N ASN A 106 1.29 -21.17 3.43
CA ASN A 106 2.25 -20.77 2.39
C ASN A 106 3.61 -20.30 2.97
N LYS A 107 4.16 -21.01 3.95
CA LYS A 107 5.39 -20.60 4.65
C LYS A 107 6.58 -20.37 3.72
N LYS A 108 6.76 -21.20 2.69
CA LYS A 108 7.85 -21.05 1.71
C LYS A 108 7.73 -19.73 0.97
N PHE A 109 6.55 -19.42 0.41
CA PHE A 109 6.30 -18.14 -0.25
C PHE A 109 6.57 -16.96 0.69
N ILE A 110 6.07 -17.00 1.92
CA ILE A 110 6.28 -15.93 2.90
C ILE A 110 7.76 -15.73 3.25
N TYR A 111 8.53 -16.80 3.32
CA TYR A 111 9.98 -16.73 3.56
C TYR A 111 10.72 -16.10 2.37
N GLU A 112 10.27 -16.37 1.16
CA GLU A 112 10.90 -15.92 -0.09
C GLU A 112 10.33 -14.58 -0.61
N ILE A 113 9.28 -14.03 0.01
CA ILE A 113 8.51 -12.89 -0.50
C ILE A 113 9.37 -11.65 -0.78
N ASP A 114 10.37 -11.38 0.06
CA ASP A 114 11.27 -10.23 -0.10
C ASP A 114 12.19 -10.34 -1.34
N LYS A 115 12.33 -11.55 -1.90
CA LYS A 115 13.15 -11.84 -3.10
C LYS A 115 12.31 -12.16 -4.32
N SER A 116 11.00 -12.27 -4.17
CA SER A 116 10.07 -12.62 -5.24
C SER A 116 9.81 -11.43 -6.15
N GLU A 117 9.50 -11.70 -7.40
CA GLU A 117 9.11 -10.68 -8.36
C GLU A 117 7.68 -10.16 -8.08
N ASP A 118 7.44 -8.90 -8.41
CA ASP A 118 6.17 -8.21 -8.18
C ASP A 118 4.97 -8.98 -8.75
N GLN A 119 5.12 -9.55 -9.95
CA GLN A 119 4.06 -10.30 -10.61
C GLN A 119 3.70 -11.58 -9.85
N TYR A 120 4.69 -12.34 -9.40
CA TYR A 120 4.47 -13.54 -8.61
C TYR A 120 3.83 -13.22 -7.25
N ILE A 121 4.26 -12.14 -6.59
CA ILE A 121 3.62 -11.66 -5.35
C ILE A 121 2.16 -11.32 -5.61
N ARG A 122 1.88 -10.62 -6.70
CA ARG A 122 0.51 -10.24 -7.11
C ARG A 122 -0.38 -11.46 -7.28
N GLU A 123 0.06 -12.44 -8.06
CA GLU A 123 -0.68 -13.67 -8.30
C GLU A 123 -1.00 -14.40 -6.99
N LYS A 124 -0.02 -14.52 -6.10
CA LYS A 124 -0.20 -15.19 -4.81
C LYS A 124 -1.11 -14.42 -3.85
N LEU A 125 -0.98 -13.13 -3.74
CA LEU A 125 -1.80 -12.36 -2.78
C LEU A 125 -3.25 -12.23 -3.23
N ILE A 126 -3.54 -12.20 -4.53
CA ILE A 126 -4.91 -12.15 -5.06
C ILE A 126 -5.70 -13.42 -4.76
N GLU A 127 -5.06 -14.58 -4.56
CA GLU A 127 -5.72 -15.83 -4.14
C GLU A 127 -6.45 -15.64 -2.78
N ILE A 128 -6.02 -14.67 -1.95
CA ILE A 128 -6.58 -14.44 -0.62
C ILE A 128 -7.92 -13.69 -0.75
N LYS A 129 -9.02 -14.32 -0.39
CA LYS A 129 -10.34 -13.69 -0.40
C LYS A 129 -10.36 -12.45 0.50
N GLY A 130 -10.62 -11.29 -0.11
CA GLY A 130 -10.58 -9.97 0.55
C GLY A 130 -9.40 -9.11 0.12
N ILE A 131 -8.42 -9.66 -0.57
CA ILE A 131 -7.30 -8.95 -1.18
C ILE A 131 -7.62 -8.71 -2.67
N GLY A 132 -7.70 -7.44 -3.06
CA GLY A 132 -7.86 -7.02 -4.46
C GLY A 132 -6.60 -6.34 -4.98
N ASN A 133 -6.61 -5.99 -6.28
CA ASN A 133 -5.47 -5.33 -6.95
C ASN A 133 -4.96 -4.10 -6.20
N TRP A 134 -5.86 -3.23 -5.72
CA TRP A 134 -5.48 -2.07 -4.93
C TRP A 134 -4.70 -2.44 -3.66
N THR A 135 -5.14 -3.47 -2.91
CA THR A 135 -4.43 -3.92 -1.71
C THR A 135 -3.06 -4.49 -2.04
N VAL A 136 -2.95 -5.20 -3.17
CA VAL A 136 -1.66 -5.72 -3.66
C VAL A 136 -0.74 -4.57 -4.05
N ASP A 137 -1.22 -3.54 -4.76
CA ASP A 137 -0.42 -2.35 -5.10
C ASP A 137 0.12 -1.66 -3.83
N MET A 138 -0.72 -1.50 -2.81
CA MET A 138 -0.29 -0.93 -1.52
C MET A 138 0.78 -1.81 -0.85
N PHE A 139 0.60 -3.13 -0.88
CA PHE A 139 1.59 -4.06 -0.34
C PHE A 139 2.93 -3.96 -1.08
N LEU A 140 2.90 -3.94 -2.40
CA LEU A 140 4.11 -3.83 -3.25
C LEU A 140 4.84 -2.51 -2.98
N ILE A 141 4.13 -1.39 -2.88
CA ILE A 141 4.74 -0.07 -2.61
C ILE A 141 5.28 0.01 -1.19
N PHE A 142 4.45 -0.29 -0.18
CA PHE A 142 4.75 0.05 1.23
C PHE A 142 5.45 -1.06 2.02
N THR A 143 5.44 -2.30 1.52
CA THR A 143 6.00 -3.46 2.24
C THR A 143 7.13 -4.10 1.47
N HIS A 144 6.87 -4.56 0.26
CA HIS A 144 7.89 -5.15 -0.61
C HIS A 144 8.94 -4.11 -1.00
N GLY A 145 8.48 -2.91 -1.36
CA GLY A 145 9.34 -1.81 -1.77
C GLY A 145 9.62 -1.79 -3.25
N SER A 146 8.65 -2.23 -4.05
CA SER A 146 8.71 -2.21 -5.52
C SER A 146 8.85 -0.78 -6.03
N SER A 147 9.74 -0.58 -7.00
CA SER A 147 10.04 0.76 -7.51
C SER A 147 9.06 1.25 -8.57
N ASN A 148 8.32 0.36 -9.23
CA ASN A 148 7.59 0.69 -10.46
C ASN A 148 6.10 0.29 -10.41
N ILE A 149 5.41 0.60 -9.33
CA ILE A 149 3.95 0.40 -9.20
C ILE A 149 3.22 1.67 -9.62
N PHE A 150 2.23 1.52 -10.52
CA PHE A 150 1.37 2.58 -11.04
C PHE A 150 -0.10 2.21 -10.78
N PRO A 151 -0.68 2.60 -9.64
CA PRO A 151 -1.96 2.08 -9.15
C PRO A 151 -3.16 2.81 -9.78
N THR A 152 -3.51 2.48 -11.03
CA THR A 152 -4.65 3.10 -11.74
C THR A 152 -6.00 2.91 -11.06
N GLY A 153 -6.16 1.90 -10.23
CA GLY A 153 -7.35 1.69 -9.41
C GLY A 153 -7.43 2.54 -8.14
N ASP A 154 -6.41 3.37 -7.84
CA ASP A 154 -6.41 4.23 -6.67
C ASP A 154 -6.99 5.61 -7.00
N LEU A 155 -8.14 5.93 -6.40
CA LEU A 155 -8.84 7.20 -6.63
C LEU A 155 -8.02 8.43 -6.20
N GLY A 156 -7.24 8.31 -5.13
CA GLY A 156 -6.37 9.38 -4.65
C GLY A 156 -5.26 9.68 -5.66
N PHE A 157 -4.64 8.63 -6.19
CA PHE A 157 -3.63 8.73 -7.23
C PHE A 157 -4.17 9.39 -8.51
N ILE A 158 -5.33 8.93 -8.99
CA ILE A 158 -5.99 9.48 -10.19
C ILE A 158 -6.39 10.94 -9.99
N LYS A 159 -6.95 11.31 -8.83
CA LYS A 159 -7.28 12.70 -8.50
C LYS A 159 -6.02 13.58 -8.41
N ALA A 160 -4.92 13.07 -7.88
CA ALA A 160 -3.67 13.81 -7.81
C ALA A 160 -3.11 14.10 -9.21
N ILE A 161 -3.14 13.11 -10.12
CA ILE A 161 -2.77 13.31 -11.52
C ILE A 161 -3.66 14.37 -12.18
N SER A 162 -4.99 14.22 -12.10
CA SER A 162 -5.95 15.19 -12.64
C SER A 162 -5.63 16.62 -12.20
N LYS A 163 -5.48 16.82 -10.87
CA LYS A 163 -5.18 18.12 -10.27
C LYS A 163 -3.86 18.73 -10.77
N HIS A 164 -2.78 17.96 -10.73
CA HIS A 164 -1.44 18.51 -11.01
C HIS A 164 -1.13 18.64 -12.49
N TYR A 165 -1.71 17.77 -13.33
CA TYR A 165 -1.54 17.81 -14.79
C TYR A 165 -2.67 18.58 -15.49
N LYS A 166 -3.64 19.15 -14.74
CA LYS A 166 -4.78 19.92 -15.26
C LYS A 166 -5.54 19.12 -16.33
N LYS A 167 -5.93 17.91 -16.00
CA LYS A 167 -6.70 17.00 -16.85
C LYS A 167 -8.03 16.68 -16.19
N ASP A 168 -9.09 16.68 -16.97
CA ASP A 168 -10.43 16.30 -16.49
C ASP A 168 -10.54 14.80 -16.25
N LEU A 169 -11.45 14.42 -15.37
CA LEU A 169 -11.79 13.02 -15.11
C LEU A 169 -12.95 12.58 -16.00
N PRO A 170 -12.95 11.33 -16.46
CA PRO A 170 -11.92 10.30 -16.31
C PRO A 170 -10.64 10.62 -17.11
N LEU A 171 -9.48 10.21 -16.60
CA LEU A 171 -8.22 10.39 -17.31
C LEU A 171 -8.15 9.45 -18.52
N ASP A 172 -7.61 9.95 -19.62
CA ASP A 172 -7.37 9.20 -20.85
C ASP A 172 -6.28 8.13 -20.66
N ASP A 173 -6.52 6.92 -21.17
CA ASP A 173 -5.61 5.78 -21.02
C ASP A 173 -4.27 6.00 -21.73
N ASN A 174 -4.25 6.69 -22.86
CA ASN A 174 -3.01 7.03 -23.57
C ASN A 174 -2.18 8.02 -22.75
N PHE A 175 -2.86 8.97 -22.09
CA PHE A 175 -2.20 9.89 -21.17
C PHE A 175 -1.59 9.15 -19.97
N LEU A 176 -2.34 8.26 -19.33
CA LEU A 176 -1.84 7.43 -18.23
C LEU A 176 -0.65 6.56 -18.67
N SER A 177 -0.74 5.92 -19.83
CA SER A 177 0.35 5.13 -20.44
C SER A 177 1.60 5.98 -20.70
N THR A 178 1.42 7.21 -21.15
CA THR A 178 2.53 8.17 -21.35
C THR A 178 3.22 8.51 -20.03
N LEU A 179 2.46 8.74 -18.96
CA LEU A 179 3.01 8.97 -17.62
C LEU A 179 3.74 7.75 -17.09
N LEU A 180 3.16 6.56 -17.22
CA LEU A 180 3.80 5.31 -16.81
C LEU A 180 5.16 5.13 -17.50
N LYS A 181 5.23 5.28 -18.82
CA LYS A 181 6.48 5.21 -19.58
C LYS A 181 7.51 6.25 -19.12
N ARG A 182 7.06 7.49 -18.85
CA ARG A 182 7.91 8.59 -18.38
C ARG A 182 8.50 8.35 -17.00
N TRP A 183 7.73 7.77 -16.09
CA TRP A 183 8.12 7.58 -14.69
C TRP A 183 8.84 6.26 -14.43
N SER A 184 8.66 5.28 -15.32
CA SER A 184 9.37 4.00 -15.22
C SER A 184 10.88 4.22 -15.24
N PRO A 185 11.64 3.52 -14.37
CA PRO A 185 11.22 2.45 -13.44
C PRO A 185 10.92 2.93 -12.02
N TYR A 186 10.52 4.20 -11.80
CA TYR A 186 10.32 4.80 -10.47
C TYR A 186 8.89 5.28 -10.22
N SER A 187 7.89 4.64 -10.84
CA SER A 187 6.48 5.03 -10.71
C SER A 187 5.98 5.04 -9.26
N SER A 188 6.48 4.15 -8.40
CA SER A 188 6.11 4.14 -6.97
C SER A 188 6.53 5.42 -6.24
N ILE A 189 7.65 6.04 -6.62
CA ILE A 189 8.05 7.34 -6.05
C ILE A 189 7.12 8.44 -6.52
N ALA A 190 6.79 8.48 -7.82
CA ALA A 190 5.85 9.44 -8.37
C ALA A 190 4.48 9.32 -7.69
N THR A 191 3.99 8.09 -7.52
CA THR A 191 2.74 7.77 -6.80
C THR A 191 2.76 8.31 -5.37
N TRP A 192 3.83 8.05 -4.63
CA TRP A 192 3.97 8.52 -3.25
C TRP A 192 3.94 10.05 -3.14
N TYR A 193 4.66 10.76 -3.99
CA TYR A 193 4.67 12.23 -3.99
C TYR A 193 3.32 12.82 -4.42
N LEU A 194 2.61 12.18 -5.34
CA LEU A 194 1.27 12.58 -5.75
C LEU A 194 0.28 12.44 -4.58
N TRP A 195 0.28 11.33 -3.85
CA TRP A 195 -0.53 11.20 -2.63
C TRP A 195 -0.14 12.25 -1.59
N ARG A 196 1.17 12.45 -1.36
CA ARG A 196 1.67 13.42 -0.41
C ARG A 196 1.23 14.85 -0.71
N SER A 197 1.02 15.17 -1.98
CA SER A 197 0.54 16.49 -2.42
C SER A 197 -0.94 16.76 -2.15
N LEU A 198 -1.72 15.71 -1.86
CA LEU A 198 -3.14 15.83 -1.53
C LEU A 198 -3.39 15.79 -0.02
N ASP A 199 -2.56 15.09 0.73
CA ASP A 199 -2.75 14.87 2.16
C ASP A 199 -1.58 15.45 2.97
N PRO A 200 -1.84 16.28 4.00
CA PRO A 200 -0.81 16.79 4.90
C PRO A 200 -0.14 15.69 5.73
N ILE A 201 -0.78 14.54 5.91
CA ILE A 201 -0.26 13.39 6.65
C ILE A 201 0.27 12.36 5.65
N PRO A 202 1.55 11.91 5.76
CA PRO A 202 2.07 10.87 4.89
C PRO A 202 1.26 9.58 4.99
N VAL A 203 0.89 9.01 3.84
CA VAL A 203 0.23 7.70 3.78
C VAL A 203 1.19 6.63 4.29
N SER A 204 0.71 5.76 5.19
CA SER A 204 1.47 4.62 5.76
C SER A 204 0.56 3.40 5.94
N TYR A 205 1.10 2.20 5.68
CA TYR A 205 0.40 0.92 5.82
C TYR A 205 1.14 -0.03 6.75
#